data_5a0a65418180a9b1996e4830335baeab
#
_entry.id   5a0a65418180a9b1996e4830335baeab
#
_cell.length_a   1.000
_cell.length_b   1.000
_cell.length_c   1.000
_cell.angle_alpha   90.00
_cell.angle_beta   90.00
_cell.angle_gamma   90.00
#
_symmetry.space_group_name_H-M   'P 1'
#
loop_
_entity.id
_entity.type
_entity.pdbx_description
1 polymer ?
#
loop_
_entity_poly.entity_id
_entity_poly.type
_entity_poly.pdbx_seq_one_letter_code
_entity_poly.pdbx_strand_id
1 'polypeptide(L)'
;MKFAVIGDIHGNIYALKAVYKDIQNKNIDFIISTGDLVGYMMYPNEVIEFLKENKITSIQGNHDKFIANGDKIKDISIYSLEEVQKNASELYTNSILKDENRSFLKNLPKEIRIKKGDFDILIVHGSPRKI
;
A
#
# COMPACT_ATOMS: atom_id res chain seq x y z
N MET A 1 8.08 19.67 -14.14
CA MET A 1 7.55 18.80 -13.07
C MET A 1 8.19 17.43 -13.20
N LYS A 2 8.80 16.93 -12.13
CA LYS A 2 9.44 15.61 -12.09
C LYS A 2 8.94 14.88 -10.86
N PHE A 3 8.34 13.70 -11.00
CA PHE A 3 7.79 12.95 -9.90
C PHE A 3 8.17 11.47 -9.99
N ALA A 4 8.16 10.78 -8.86
CA ALA A 4 8.39 9.35 -8.79
C ALA A 4 7.07 8.61 -8.55
N VAL A 5 6.89 7.51 -9.23
CA VAL A 5 5.79 6.56 -8.99
C VAL A 5 6.38 5.28 -8.45
N ILE A 6 5.86 4.83 -7.31
CA ILE A 6 6.21 3.56 -6.66
C ILE A 6 4.93 2.77 -6.46
N GLY A 7 5.03 1.47 -6.30
CA GLY A 7 3.85 0.62 -6.05
C GLY A 7 4.24 -0.78 -5.62
N ASP A 8 3.22 -1.59 -5.27
CA ASP A 8 3.39 -2.99 -4.90
C ASP A 8 4.50 -3.20 -3.84
N ILE A 9 4.43 -2.38 -2.78
CA ILE A 9 5.43 -2.37 -1.70
C ILE A 9 5.30 -3.61 -0.82
N HIS A 10 4.05 -4.06 -0.61
CA HIS A 10 3.72 -5.31 0.07
C HIS A 10 4.47 -5.55 1.39
N GLY A 11 4.54 -4.54 2.26
CA GLY A 11 5.18 -4.66 3.57
C GLY A 11 6.70 -4.76 3.52
N ASN A 12 7.34 -4.50 2.37
CA ASN A 12 8.79 -4.55 2.21
C ASN A 12 9.44 -3.20 2.57
N ILE A 13 9.60 -2.93 3.86
CA ILE A 13 10.19 -1.67 4.35
C ILE A 13 11.63 -1.48 3.88
N TYR A 14 12.40 -2.54 3.70
CA TYR A 14 13.81 -2.46 3.29
C TYR A 14 13.92 -2.00 1.83
N ALA A 15 13.13 -2.58 0.93
CA ALA A 15 13.06 -2.15 -0.45
C ALA A 15 12.55 -0.71 -0.56
N LEU A 16 11.50 -0.35 0.20
CA LEU A 16 10.95 1.00 0.22
C LEU A 16 12.01 2.04 0.63
N LYS A 17 12.76 1.77 1.69
CA LYS A 17 13.84 2.67 2.14
C LYS A 17 14.95 2.80 1.10
N ALA A 18 15.33 1.72 0.44
CA ALA A 18 16.35 1.74 -0.61
C ALA A 18 15.90 2.58 -1.83
N VAL A 19 14.67 2.37 -2.29
CA VAL A 19 14.06 3.16 -3.39
C VAL A 19 13.93 4.62 -2.99
N TYR A 20 13.46 4.90 -1.79
CA TYR A 20 13.31 6.28 -1.29
C TYR A 20 14.65 7.02 -1.27
N LYS A 21 15.72 6.38 -0.79
CA LYS A 21 17.07 6.94 -0.81
C LYS A 21 17.56 7.26 -2.24
N ASP A 22 17.28 6.38 -3.19
CA ASP A 22 17.63 6.63 -4.61
C ASP A 22 16.84 7.81 -5.18
N ILE A 23 15.54 7.91 -4.87
CA ILE A 23 14.67 9.01 -5.30
C ILE A 23 15.17 10.36 -4.77
N GLN A 24 15.62 10.41 -3.52
CA GLN A 24 16.11 11.66 -2.90
C GLN A 24 17.29 12.27 -3.64
N ASN A 25 18.09 11.46 -4.33
CA ASN A 25 19.22 11.93 -5.13
C ASN A 25 18.84 12.42 -6.54
N LYS A 26 17.55 12.46 -6.88
CA LYS A 26 17.09 12.70 -8.29
C LYS A 26 16.34 14.01 -8.50
N ASN A 27 16.30 14.90 -7.51
CA ASN A 27 15.55 16.18 -7.59
C ASN A 27 14.09 15.95 -8.01
N ILE A 28 13.38 15.10 -7.27
CA ILE A 28 11.98 14.76 -7.48
C ILE A 28 11.10 15.75 -6.70
N ASP A 29 10.08 16.30 -7.35
CA ASP A 29 9.14 17.25 -6.74
C ASP A 29 8.20 16.57 -5.74
N PHE A 30 7.72 15.34 -6.05
CA PHE A 30 6.89 14.54 -5.16
C PHE A 30 6.92 13.06 -5.52
N ILE A 31 6.52 12.23 -4.55
CA ILE A 31 6.41 10.78 -4.70
C ILE A 31 4.94 10.39 -4.54
N ILE A 32 4.47 9.49 -5.40
CA ILE A 32 3.14 8.91 -5.32
C ILE A 32 3.22 7.39 -5.37
N SER A 33 2.42 6.74 -4.52
CA SER A 33 2.28 5.29 -4.53
C SER A 33 1.00 4.87 -5.23
N THR A 34 1.09 3.85 -6.07
CA THR A 34 -0.06 3.24 -6.75
C THR A 34 -0.79 2.19 -5.90
N GLY A 35 -0.50 2.11 -4.61
CA GLY A 35 -1.15 1.17 -3.70
C GLY A 35 -0.39 -0.15 -3.51
N ASP A 36 -1.07 -1.11 -2.91
CA ASP A 36 -0.53 -2.38 -2.44
C ASP A 36 0.64 -2.19 -1.48
N LEU A 37 0.34 -1.41 -0.43
CA LEU A 37 1.30 -1.09 0.63
C LEU A 37 1.58 -2.29 1.53
N VAL A 38 0.57 -3.14 1.73
CA VAL A 38 0.59 -4.28 2.66
C VAL A 38 0.32 -5.60 1.97
N GLY A 39 0.40 -6.68 2.71
CA GLY A 39 0.35 -8.05 2.22
C GLY A 39 1.74 -8.59 1.88
N TYR A 40 1.86 -9.89 1.69
CA TYR A 40 3.07 -10.68 1.43
C TYR A 40 4.19 -10.57 2.46
N MET A 41 4.78 -9.38 2.67
CA MET A 41 5.95 -9.21 3.55
C MET A 41 5.54 -8.76 4.95
N MET A 42 6.52 -8.75 5.89
CA MET A 42 6.29 -8.82 7.32
C MET A 42 6.17 -7.46 8.02
N TYR A 43 6.29 -6.34 7.31
CA TYR A 43 6.40 -5.00 7.92
C TYR A 43 5.30 -4.02 7.46
N PRO A 44 4.00 -4.38 7.58
CA PRO A 44 2.92 -3.52 7.10
C PRO A 44 2.82 -2.19 7.85
N ASN A 45 3.01 -2.21 9.17
CA ASN A 45 2.95 -1.00 9.98
C ASN A 45 4.08 -0.03 9.64
N GLU A 46 5.30 -0.55 9.53
CA GLU A 46 6.49 0.22 9.22
C GLU A 46 6.41 0.88 7.84
N VAL A 47 5.84 0.19 6.86
CA VAL A 47 5.60 0.75 5.52
C VAL A 47 4.62 1.91 5.60
N ILE A 48 3.47 1.74 6.26
CA ILE A 48 2.45 2.79 6.39
C ILE A 48 3.00 4.00 7.15
N GLU A 49 3.68 3.76 8.26
CA GLU A 49 4.29 4.81 9.08
C GLU A 49 5.37 5.57 8.28
N PHE A 50 6.18 4.87 7.49
CA PHE A 50 7.17 5.47 6.61
C PHE A 50 6.54 6.39 5.55
N LEU A 51 5.43 5.96 4.92
CA LEU A 51 4.71 6.81 3.96
C LEU A 51 4.20 8.08 4.64
N LYS A 52 3.59 7.97 5.83
CA LYS A 52 3.08 9.11 6.59
C LYS A 52 4.18 10.10 6.95
N GLU A 53 5.29 9.61 7.51
CA GLU A 53 6.44 10.42 7.93
C GLU A 53 7.08 11.18 6.77
N ASN A 54 7.18 10.53 5.61
CA ASN A 54 7.80 11.11 4.42
C ASN A 54 6.79 11.79 3.47
N LYS A 55 5.52 11.94 3.89
CA LYS A 55 4.45 12.61 3.14
C LYS A 55 4.26 12.03 1.72
N ILE A 56 4.44 10.72 1.58
CA ILE A 56 4.22 10.01 0.33
C ILE A 56 2.71 9.77 0.17
N THR A 57 2.13 10.35 -0.86
CA THR A 57 0.73 10.16 -1.20
C THR A 57 0.52 8.78 -1.80
N SER A 58 -0.56 8.10 -1.43
CA SER A 58 -0.91 6.79 -1.96
C SER A 58 -2.37 6.69 -2.35
N ILE A 59 -2.65 5.82 -3.30
CA ILE A 59 -4.00 5.29 -3.55
C ILE A 59 -4.13 3.90 -2.93
N GLN A 60 -5.37 3.40 -2.87
CA GLN A 60 -5.66 2.07 -2.34
C GLN A 60 -5.45 0.99 -3.42
N GLY A 61 -4.61 -0.01 -3.12
CA GLY A 61 -4.50 -1.22 -3.92
C GLY A 61 -5.52 -2.30 -3.50
N ASN A 62 -5.56 -3.41 -4.23
CA ASN A 62 -6.49 -4.50 -3.91
C ASN A 62 -6.12 -5.21 -2.61
N HIS A 63 -4.84 -5.40 -2.29
CA HIS A 63 -4.39 -5.94 -1.00
C HIS A 63 -4.71 -4.99 0.15
N ASP A 64 -4.50 -3.68 -0.03
CA ASP A 64 -4.85 -2.67 0.97
C ASP A 64 -6.34 -2.71 1.30
N LYS A 65 -7.19 -2.78 0.27
CA LYS A 65 -8.65 -2.89 0.42
C LYS A 65 -9.06 -4.17 1.13
N PHE A 66 -8.46 -5.31 0.77
CA PHE A 66 -8.76 -6.59 1.38
C PHE A 66 -8.39 -6.57 2.87
N ILE A 67 -7.19 -6.12 3.21
CA ILE A 67 -6.70 -6.01 4.59
C ILE A 67 -7.49 -4.96 5.40
N ALA A 68 -7.83 -3.82 4.81
CA ALA A 68 -8.64 -2.79 5.47
C ALA A 68 -10.02 -3.31 5.90
N ASN A 69 -10.61 -4.22 5.11
CA ASN A 69 -11.91 -4.84 5.37
C ASN A 69 -11.80 -6.16 6.15
N GLY A 70 -10.64 -6.46 6.71
CA GLY A 70 -10.24 -7.75 7.28
C GLY A 70 -10.98 -8.22 8.53
N ASP A 71 -12.09 -7.59 8.93
CA ASP A 71 -12.98 -8.04 10.01
C ASP A 71 -13.55 -9.46 9.79
N LYS A 72 -13.31 -10.04 8.61
CA LYS A 72 -13.81 -11.36 8.23
C LYS A 72 -12.88 -12.51 8.56
N ILE A 73 -11.61 -12.24 8.89
CA ILE A 73 -10.66 -13.28 9.29
C ILE A 73 -10.72 -13.41 10.82
N LYS A 74 -11.81 -14.01 11.32
CA LYS A 74 -12.10 -14.02 12.77
C LYS A 74 -11.51 -15.19 13.52
N ASP A 75 -11.32 -16.32 12.86
CA ASP A 75 -10.83 -17.52 13.53
C ASP A 75 -10.04 -18.39 12.53
N ILE A 76 -8.74 -18.53 12.80
CA ILE A 76 -7.85 -19.36 11.97
C ILE A 76 -8.22 -20.85 12.02
N SER A 77 -8.89 -21.29 13.10
CA SER A 77 -9.28 -22.69 13.30
C SER A 77 -10.32 -23.20 12.31
N ILE A 78 -11.06 -22.31 11.65
CA ILE A 78 -12.06 -22.66 10.61
C ILE A 78 -11.44 -22.94 9.25
N TYR A 79 -10.15 -22.65 9.07
CA TYR A 79 -9.44 -22.83 7.80
C TYR A 79 -8.73 -24.19 7.75
N SER A 80 -8.76 -24.84 6.61
CA SER A 80 -7.89 -25.98 6.34
C SER A 80 -6.41 -25.56 6.31
N LEU A 81 -5.51 -26.52 6.48
CA LEU A 81 -4.07 -26.25 6.37
C LEU A 81 -3.70 -25.62 5.02
N GLU A 82 -4.33 -26.08 3.93
CA GLU A 82 -4.11 -25.52 2.59
C GLU A 82 -4.55 -24.05 2.50
N GLU A 83 -5.73 -23.71 3.05
CA GLU A 83 -6.23 -22.34 3.09
C GLU A 83 -5.34 -21.43 3.95
N VAL A 84 -4.85 -21.93 5.09
CA VAL A 84 -3.91 -21.18 5.94
C VAL A 84 -2.60 -20.93 5.20
N GLN A 85 -2.05 -21.90 4.50
CA GLN A 85 -0.82 -21.73 3.73
C GLN A 85 -1.01 -20.73 2.58
N LYS A 86 -2.14 -20.80 1.87
CA LYS A 86 -2.48 -19.89 0.77
C LYS A 86 -2.68 -18.44 1.23
N ASN A 87 -3.26 -18.26 2.41
CA ASN A 87 -3.61 -16.94 2.94
C ASN A 87 -2.71 -16.51 4.12
N ALA A 88 -1.56 -17.15 4.29
CA ALA A 88 -0.70 -16.92 5.45
C ALA A 88 -0.26 -15.46 5.60
N SER A 89 0.06 -14.79 4.51
CA SER A 89 0.51 -13.39 4.54
C SER A 89 -0.61 -12.43 4.93
N GLU A 90 -1.83 -12.65 4.44
CA GLU A 90 -3.01 -11.86 4.79
C GLU A 90 -3.41 -12.08 6.24
N LEU A 91 -3.40 -13.33 6.71
CA LEU A 91 -3.66 -13.67 8.11
C LEU A 91 -2.65 -13.01 9.04
N TYR A 92 -1.36 -13.10 8.70
CA TYR A 92 -0.30 -12.46 9.45
C TYR A 92 -0.48 -10.93 9.47
N THR A 93 -0.65 -10.31 8.32
CA THR A 93 -0.84 -8.86 8.21
C THR A 93 -2.03 -8.39 9.05
N ASN A 94 -3.15 -9.11 8.97
CA ASN A 94 -4.34 -8.77 9.76
C ASN A 94 -4.10 -8.90 11.27
N SER A 95 -3.27 -9.86 11.70
CA SER A 95 -3.00 -10.10 13.12
C SER A 95 -2.14 -9.02 13.78
N ILE A 96 -1.25 -8.37 13.02
CA ILE A 96 -0.28 -7.40 13.55
C ILE A 96 -0.58 -5.95 13.20
N LEU A 97 -1.49 -5.71 12.24
CA LEU A 97 -1.80 -4.37 11.77
C LEU A 97 -2.46 -3.53 12.86
N LYS A 98 -1.86 -2.40 13.19
CA LYS A 98 -2.41 -1.43 14.15
C LYS A 98 -3.73 -0.85 13.64
N ASP A 99 -4.68 -0.59 14.53
CA ASP A 99 -6.00 -0.05 14.17
C ASP A 99 -5.93 1.29 13.44
N GLU A 100 -5.01 2.16 13.84
CA GLU A 100 -4.77 3.43 13.15
C GLU A 100 -4.28 3.24 11.72
N ASN A 101 -3.44 2.22 11.47
CA ASN A 101 -2.93 1.89 10.15
C ASN A 101 -4.00 1.20 9.29
N ARG A 102 -4.85 0.38 9.89
CA ARG A 102 -6.05 -0.16 9.23
C ARG A 102 -6.98 0.97 8.78
N SER A 103 -7.23 1.95 9.65
CA SER A 103 -8.02 3.12 9.32
C SER A 103 -7.38 3.95 8.20
N PHE A 104 -6.06 4.08 8.20
CA PHE A 104 -5.34 4.74 7.10
C PHE A 104 -5.59 4.03 5.77
N LEU A 105 -5.42 2.70 5.70
CA LEU A 105 -5.67 1.92 4.48
C LEU A 105 -7.12 2.06 3.99
N LYS A 106 -8.08 2.06 4.93
CA LYS A 106 -9.51 2.20 4.61
C LYS A 106 -9.87 3.54 3.99
N ASN A 107 -9.14 4.59 4.38
CA ASN A 107 -9.38 5.96 3.92
C ASN A 107 -8.54 6.35 2.69
N LEU A 108 -7.70 5.45 2.17
CA LEU A 108 -6.96 5.72 0.93
C LEU A 108 -7.93 5.93 -0.24
N PRO A 109 -7.69 6.94 -1.08
CA PRO A 109 -8.48 7.13 -2.29
C PRO A 109 -8.23 5.99 -3.28
N LYS A 110 -9.23 5.70 -4.10
CA LYS A 110 -9.10 4.68 -5.17
C LYS A 110 -8.32 5.18 -6.37
N GLU A 111 -8.33 6.49 -6.58
CA GLU A 111 -7.63 7.16 -7.66
C GLU A 111 -7.23 8.57 -7.25
N ILE A 112 -6.21 9.10 -7.87
CA ILE A 112 -5.79 10.50 -7.71
C ILE A 112 -5.60 11.10 -9.09
N ARG A 113 -6.17 12.30 -9.31
CA ARG A 113 -5.98 13.05 -10.54
C ARG A 113 -5.14 14.30 -10.28
N ILE A 114 -4.06 14.42 -11.01
CA ILE A 114 -3.13 15.55 -10.90
C ILE A 114 -3.21 16.37 -12.20
N LYS A 115 -3.61 17.64 -12.05
CA LYS A 115 -3.59 18.61 -13.15
C LYS A 115 -2.52 19.64 -12.87
N LYS A 116 -1.56 19.78 -13.76
CA LYS A 116 -0.50 20.79 -13.66
C LYS A 116 -0.04 21.24 -15.06
N GLY A 117 -0.32 22.50 -15.39
CA GLY A 117 -0.12 23.01 -16.75
C GLY A 117 -0.94 22.20 -17.75
N ASP A 118 -0.31 21.74 -18.81
CA ASP A 118 -0.94 20.91 -19.85
C ASP A 118 -1.02 19.42 -19.50
N PHE A 119 -0.54 19.03 -18.32
CA PHE A 119 -0.57 17.64 -17.86
C PHE A 119 -1.86 17.34 -17.08
N ASP A 120 -2.51 16.26 -17.45
CA ASP A 120 -3.67 15.68 -16.77
C ASP A 120 -3.39 14.19 -16.54
N ILE A 121 -2.96 13.84 -15.32
CA ILE A 121 -2.46 12.53 -14.96
C ILE A 121 -3.46 11.87 -14.03
N LEU A 122 -3.97 10.71 -14.40
CA LEU A 122 -4.79 9.85 -13.55
C LEU A 122 -3.94 8.71 -13.01
N ILE A 123 -3.85 8.63 -11.67
CA ILE A 123 -3.17 7.55 -10.96
C ILE A 123 -4.22 6.54 -10.51
N VAL A 124 -4.04 5.29 -10.90
CA VAL A 124 -4.92 4.17 -10.56
C VAL A 124 -4.09 2.94 -10.21
N HIS A 125 -4.67 2.04 -9.42
CA HIS A 125 -4.12 0.70 -9.21
C HIS A 125 -4.75 -0.27 -10.21
N GLY A 126 -3.92 -0.90 -11.05
CA GLY A 126 -4.39 -1.78 -12.12
C GLY A 126 -4.91 -0.99 -13.33
N SER A 127 -6.22 -0.83 -13.46
CA SER A 127 -6.82 -0.09 -14.58
C SER A 127 -7.88 0.91 -14.10
N PRO A 128 -8.20 1.97 -14.90
CA PRO A 128 -9.27 2.92 -14.55
C PRO A 128 -10.65 2.29 -14.38
N ARG A 129 -10.84 1.09 -14.88
CA ARG A 129 -12.14 0.39 -14.86
C ARG A 129 -12.22 -0.72 -13.82
N LYS A 130 -11.09 -1.20 -13.32
CA LYS A 130 -11.05 -2.37 -12.41
C LYS A 130 -9.75 -2.37 -11.58
N ILE A 131 -9.93 -2.52 -10.27
CA ILE A 131 -8.89 -2.85 -9.29
C ILE A 131 -8.84 -4.36 -9.11
#